data_03a337749601fc088efa4568036142e6
#
_entry.id   03a337749601fc088efa4568036142e6
#
_cell.length_a   1.000
_cell.length_b   1.000
_cell.length_c   1.000
_cell.angle_alpha   90.00
_cell.angle_beta   90.00
_cell.angle_gamma   90.00
#
_symmetry.space_group_name_H-M   'P 1'
#
loop_
_entity.id
_entity.type
_entity.pdbx_description
1 polymer ?
#
loop_
_entity_poly.entity_id
_entity_poly.type
_entity_poly.pdbx_seq_one_letter_code
_entity_poly.pdbx_strand_id
1 'polypeptide(L)' 'MAEVKAPMPGIICEIKVKPGDTIIEEQELLTLEAMTKEMPIAATAAGMIKVVHCKKGDAVQGGDTLVEIE' A
#
# COMPACT_ATOMS: atom_id res chain seq x y z
N MET A 1 1.51 1.99 -15.69
CA MET A 1 2.05 2.22 -14.34
C MET A 1 1.00 2.86 -13.47
N ALA A 2 0.90 2.41 -12.24
CA ALA A 2 -0.07 2.94 -11.29
C ALA A 2 0.61 3.15 -9.95
N GLU A 3 0.11 4.11 -9.18
CA GLU A 3 0.60 4.36 -7.83
C GLU A 3 -0.54 4.15 -6.86
N VAL A 4 -0.23 3.52 -5.74
CA VAL A 4 -1.19 3.35 -4.64
C VAL A 4 -0.80 4.30 -3.54
N LYS A 5 -1.70 5.21 -3.19
CA LYS A 5 -1.41 6.27 -2.22
C LYS A 5 -2.22 6.08 -0.95
N ALA A 6 -1.68 6.59 0.14
CA ALA A 6 -2.39 6.55 1.41
C ALA A 6 -3.62 7.46 1.34
N PRO A 7 -4.79 6.96 1.76
CA PRO A 7 -6.00 7.79 1.74
C PRO A 7 -6.06 8.78 2.90
N MET A 8 -5.27 8.54 3.93
CA MET A 8 -5.25 9.40 5.11
C MET A 8 -3.98 9.12 5.90
N PRO A 9 -3.62 9.98 6.85
CA PRO A 9 -2.45 9.73 7.70
C PRO A 9 -2.65 8.50 8.58
N GLY A 10 -1.59 7.76 8.81
CA GLY A 10 -1.65 6.59 9.67
C GLY A 10 -0.31 5.90 9.75
N ILE A 11 -0.33 4.70 10.30
CA ILE A 11 0.87 3.89 10.49
C ILE A 11 0.70 2.56 9.76
N ILE A 12 1.74 2.14 9.05
CA ILE A 12 1.72 0.88 8.31
C ILE A 12 1.80 -0.26 9.31
N CYS A 13 0.75 -1.09 9.34
CA CYS A 13 0.67 -2.24 10.24
C CYS A 13 1.34 -3.46 9.67
N GLU A 14 1.08 -3.75 8.40
CA GLU A 14 1.57 -4.96 7.76
C GLU A 14 1.67 -4.74 6.26
N ILE A 15 2.72 -5.28 5.64
CA ILE A 15 2.89 -5.24 4.19
C ILE A 15 2.84 -6.67 3.69
N LYS A 16 1.95 -6.92 2.74
CA LYS A 16 1.66 -8.28 2.26
C LYS A 16 2.26 -8.59 0.90
N VAL A 17 2.95 -7.62 0.30
CA VAL A 17 3.57 -7.79 -1.02
C VAL A 17 4.99 -7.27 -1.00
N LYS A 18 5.75 -7.64 -2.01
CA LYS A 18 7.13 -7.18 -2.17
C LYS A 18 7.38 -6.92 -3.65
N PRO A 19 8.45 -6.19 -3.98
CA PRO A 19 8.81 -5.97 -5.39
C PRO A 19 8.94 -7.29 -6.12
N GLY A 20 8.36 -7.34 -7.31
CA GLY A 20 8.34 -8.55 -8.13
C GLY A 20 7.09 -9.38 -8.02
N ASP A 21 6.25 -9.12 -7.02
CA ASP A 21 5.00 -9.85 -6.87
C ASP A 21 4.01 -9.44 -7.96
N THR A 22 3.29 -10.42 -8.50
CA THR A 22 2.20 -10.17 -9.43
C THR A 22 0.91 -10.02 -8.63
N ILE A 23 0.15 -8.98 -8.94
CA ILE A 23 -1.08 -8.66 -8.22
C ILE A 23 -2.24 -8.47 -9.18
N ILE A 24 -3.44 -8.58 -8.65
CA ILE A 24 -4.66 -8.27 -9.39
C ILE A 24 -5.33 -7.05 -8.78
N GLU A 25 -6.24 -6.45 -9.54
CA GLU A 25 -6.98 -5.28 -9.06
C GLU A 25 -7.76 -5.65 -7.80
N GLU A 26 -7.75 -4.74 -6.83
CA GLU A 26 -8.42 -4.89 -5.53
C GLU A 26 -7.75 -5.90 -4.60
N GLN A 27 -6.62 -6.46 -4.98
CA GLN A 27 -5.86 -7.31 -4.07
C GLN A 27 -5.30 -6.48 -2.92
N GLU A 28 -5.41 -6.99 -1.70
CA GLU A 28 -4.90 -6.29 -0.52
C GLU A 28 -3.37 -6.27 -0.55
N LEU A 29 -2.77 -5.09 -0.46
CA LEU A 29 -1.32 -4.92 -0.53
C LEU A 29 -0.71 -4.71 0.84
N LEU A 30 -1.37 -3.94 1.67
CA LEU A 30 -0.88 -3.66 3.01
C LEU A 30 -2.04 -3.19 3.88
N THR A 31 -1.77 -3.06 5.17
CA THR A 31 -2.76 -2.60 6.13
C THR A 31 -2.28 -1.29 6.75
N LEU A 32 -3.17 -0.33 6.82
CA LEU A 32 -2.89 0.98 7.40
C LEU A 32 -3.74 1.15 8.65
N GLU A 33 -3.11 1.51 9.77
CA GLU A 33 -3.83 1.85 10.99
C GLU A 33 -4.00 3.37 11.02
N ALA A 34 -5.26 3.82 11.03
CA ALA A 34 -5.59 5.23 11.08
C ALA A 34 -6.65 5.43 12.14
N MET A 35 -6.42 6.36 13.04
CA MET A 35 -7.28 6.59 14.19
C MET A 35 -7.35 5.32 15.04
N THR A 36 -8.46 4.65 15.14
CA THR A 36 -8.60 3.44 15.95
C THR A 36 -8.92 2.22 15.10
N LYS A 37 -8.71 2.32 13.77
CA LYS A 37 -9.11 1.26 12.85
C LYS A 37 -7.98 0.87 11.94
N GLU A 38 -7.94 -0.40 11.58
CA GLU A 38 -7.06 -0.89 10.53
C GLU A 38 -7.84 -0.96 9.24
N MET A 39 -7.20 -0.49 8.16
CA MET A 39 -7.82 -0.47 6.84
C MET A 39 -6.93 -1.21 5.86
N PRO A 40 -7.52 -2.09 5.04
CA PRO A 40 -6.74 -2.69 3.96
C PRO A 40 -6.54 -1.66 2.85
N ILE A 41 -5.34 -1.63 2.30
CA ILE A 41 -5.05 -0.81 1.14
C ILE A 41 -4.92 -1.77 -0.04
N ALA A 42 -5.79 -1.59 -1.01
CA ALA A 42 -5.90 -2.51 -2.13
C ALA A 42 -5.26 -1.93 -3.39
N ALA A 43 -4.87 -2.83 -4.29
CA ALA A 43 -4.31 -2.43 -5.57
C ALA A 43 -5.36 -1.73 -6.42
N THR A 44 -4.96 -0.65 -7.09
CA THR A 44 -5.85 0.08 -7.98
C THR A 44 -5.81 -0.48 -9.39
N ALA A 45 -4.89 -1.38 -9.69
CA ALA A 45 -4.76 -1.99 -11.00
C ALA A 45 -4.02 -3.31 -10.87
N ALA A 46 -4.21 -4.18 -11.86
CA ALA A 46 -3.45 -5.42 -11.95
C ALA A 46 -2.06 -5.11 -12.52
N GLY A 47 -1.08 -5.89 -12.16
CA GLY A 47 0.27 -5.74 -12.66
C GLY A 47 1.27 -6.36 -11.73
N MET A 48 2.49 -5.81 -11.74
CA MET A 48 3.57 -6.30 -10.90
C MET A 48 4.05 -5.18 -10.00
N ILE A 49 4.33 -5.51 -8.75
CA ILE A 49 4.87 -4.54 -7.80
C ILE A 49 6.26 -4.13 -8.24
N LYS A 50 6.44 -2.84 -8.46
CA LYS A 50 7.72 -2.29 -8.87
C LYS A 50 8.53 -1.84 -7.66
N VAL A 51 7.91 -1.02 -6.81
CA VAL A 51 8.57 -0.46 -5.62
C VAL A 51 7.57 -0.41 -4.48
N VAL A 52 8.04 -0.75 -3.28
CA VAL A 52 7.28 -0.54 -2.04
C VAL A 52 8.02 0.54 -1.28
N HIS A 53 7.38 1.70 -1.11
CA HIS A 53 8.01 2.89 -0.53
C HIS A 53 7.92 2.95 0.99
N CYS A 54 7.21 2.03 1.62
CA CYS A 54 7.00 2.07 3.06
C CYS A 54 7.36 0.74 3.67
N LYS A 55 7.44 0.71 5.00
CA LYS A 55 7.67 -0.54 5.74
C LYS A 55 6.80 -0.55 6.97
N LYS A 56 6.71 -1.73 7.57
CA LYS A 56 5.94 -1.91 8.79
C LYS A 56 6.43 -0.93 9.86
N GLY A 57 5.48 -0.22 10.44
CA GLY A 57 5.78 0.76 11.48
C GLY A 57 5.97 2.18 10.97
N ASP A 58 6.05 2.38 9.66
CA ASP A 58 6.22 3.73 9.10
C ASP A 58 4.97 4.57 9.29
N ALA A 59 5.16 5.83 9.64
CA ALA A 59 4.08 6.82 9.67
C ALA A 59 3.99 7.45 8.28
N VAL A 60 2.78 7.50 7.72
CA VAL A 60 2.55 8.07 6.40
C VAL A 60 1.48 9.13 6.47
N GLN A 61 1.44 9.99 5.47
CA GLN A 61 0.46 11.07 5.34
C GLN A 61 -0.45 10.79 4.17
N GLY A 62 -1.64 11.39 4.19
CA GLY A 62 -2.54 11.27 3.05
C GLY A 62 -1.85 11.76 1.79
N GLY A 63 -1.94 10.98 0.72
CA GLY A 63 -1.31 11.30 -0.55
C GLY A 63 0.09 10.74 -0.74
N ASP A 64 0.71 10.21 0.33
CA ASP A 64 2.02 9.56 0.17
C ASP A 64 1.90 8.34 -0.71
N THR A 65 2.84 8.17 -1.63
CA THR A 65 2.88 6.98 -2.48
C THR A 65 3.39 5.81 -1.66
N LEU A 66 2.60 4.76 -1.55
CA LEU A 66 2.95 3.58 -0.77
C LEU A 66 3.58 2.50 -1.65
N VAL A 67 3.02 2.26 -2.82
CA VAL A 67 3.43 1.20 -3.72
C VAL A 67 3.31 1.69 -5.15
N GLU A 68 4.27 1.30 -6.00
CA GLU A 68 4.18 1.54 -7.43
C GLU A 68 3.96 0.22 -8.14
N ILE A 69 3.01 0.20 -9.05
CA ILE A 69 2.64 -0.97 -9.84
C ILE A 69 3.05 -0.73 -11.28
N GLU A 70 3.70 -1.69 -11.87
CA GLU A 70 4.18 -1.63 -13.23
C GLU A 70 3.26 -2.35 -14.20
#